data_f5b89c004a4e716d726fa199c01ec382
#
_entry.id   f5b89c004a4e716d726fa199c01ec382
#
_cell.length_a   1.000
_cell.length_b   1.000
_cell.length_c   1.000
_cell.angle_alpha   90.00
_cell.angle_beta   90.00
_cell.angle_gamma   90.00
#
_symmetry.space_group_name_H-M   'P 1'
#
loop_
_entity.id
_entity.type
_entity.pdbx_description
1 polymer ?
#
loop_
_entity_poly.entity_id
_entity_poly.type
_entity_poly.pdbx_seq_one_letter_code
_entity_poly.pdbx_strand_id
1 'polypeptide(L)'
;MYRQEEIKPYSGRESKGKQVEQMFDQIAHSYDALNHRLSWDIDKCWRRKAISQLKPYAPGTILDVATGTGDFAILSAKMLNPSKLVGIDLSEGMMEIGRNKAKQQGLDGTISF
;
A
#
# COMPACT_ATOMS: atom_id res chain seq x y z
N MET A 1 26.06 0.70 -6.77
CA MET A 1 24.91 1.60 -6.84
C MET A 1 24.33 1.61 -8.22
N TYR A 2 23.03 1.63 -8.32
CA TYR A 2 22.35 1.66 -9.61
C TYR A 2 22.37 3.06 -10.18
N ARG A 3 22.56 3.15 -11.50
CA ARG A 3 22.59 4.41 -12.21
C ARG A 3 21.31 5.23 -12.04
N GLN A 4 20.19 4.56 -11.94
CA GLN A 4 18.89 5.20 -11.76
C GLN A 4 18.81 6.02 -10.48
N GLU A 5 19.59 5.69 -9.49
CA GLU A 5 19.59 6.45 -8.24
C GLU A 5 20.29 7.80 -8.36
N GLU A 6 21.09 7.97 -9.40
CA GLU A 6 21.72 9.24 -9.70
C GLU A 6 20.81 10.18 -10.46
N ILE A 7 19.76 9.65 -11.08
CA ILE A 7 18.80 10.43 -11.87
C ILE A 7 17.73 10.94 -10.92
N LYS A 8 17.64 12.24 -10.80
CA LYS A 8 16.64 12.86 -9.93
C LYS A 8 15.44 13.30 -10.76
N PRO A 9 14.20 12.91 -10.39
CA PRO A 9 12.99 13.36 -11.10
C PRO A 9 12.75 14.85 -10.96
N TYR A 10 13.29 15.46 -9.93
CA TYR A 10 13.20 16.91 -9.71
C TYR A 10 14.59 17.50 -9.58
N SER A 11 14.76 18.71 -10.09
CA SER A 11 15.97 19.48 -9.82
C SER A 11 15.92 19.96 -8.37
N GLY A 12 17.03 19.89 -7.68
CA GLY A 12 17.06 20.36 -6.31
C GLY A 12 18.10 19.67 -5.46
N ARG A 13 18.10 19.99 -4.18
CA ARG A 13 19.11 19.53 -3.22
C ARG A 13 18.61 18.39 -2.37
N GLU A 14 17.39 17.95 -2.58
CA GLU A 14 16.81 16.87 -1.82
C GLU A 14 17.35 15.53 -2.26
N SER A 15 17.39 14.57 -1.36
CA SER A 15 17.79 13.21 -1.69
C SER A 15 16.80 12.59 -2.67
N LYS A 16 17.27 11.61 -3.42
CA LYS A 16 16.40 10.89 -4.35
C LYS A 16 15.22 10.24 -3.66
N GLY A 17 15.46 9.65 -2.47
CA GLY A 17 14.38 9.05 -1.68
C GLY A 17 13.29 10.04 -1.34
N LYS A 18 13.69 11.26 -0.94
CA LYS A 18 12.74 12.31 -0.62
C LYS A 18 11.97 12.78 -1.85
N GLN A 19 12.63 12.89 -2.98
CA GLN A 19 11.99 13.29 -4.23
C GLN A 19 10.98 12.24 -4.72
N VAL A 20 11.31 10.98 -4.59
CA VAL A 20 10.40 9.88 -4.93
C VAL A 20 9.17 9.90 -4.01
N GLU A 21 9.38 10.09 -2.71
CA GLU A 21 8.29 10.24 -1.75
C GLU A 21 7.35 11.37 -2.15
N GLN A 22 7.88 12.53 -2.48
CA GLN A 22 7.08 13.68 -2.91
C GLN A 22 6.30 13.39 -4.19
N MET A 23 6.93 12.69 -5.14
CA MET A 23 6.27 12.31 -6.39
C MET A 23 5.05 11.42 -6.10
N PHE A 24 5.20 10.40 -5.27
CA PHE A 24 4.09 9.52 -4.91
C PHE A 24 3.02 10.25 -4.12
N ASP A 25 3.41 11.18 -3.24
CA ASP A 25 2.44 11.98 -2.51
C ASP A 25 1.58 12.83 -3.45
N GLN A 26 2.20 13.40 -4.49
CA GLN A 26 1.49 14.22 -5.47
C GLN A 26 0.48 13.43 -6.29
N ILE A 27 0.77 12.17 -6.62
CA ILE A 27 -0.10 11.35 -7.45
C ILE A 27 -1.03 10.45 -6.63
N ALA A 28 -0.92 10.47 -5.30
CA ALA A 28 -1.63 9.52 -4.44
C ALA A 28 -3.13 9.48 -4.68
N HIS A 29 -3.78 10.63 -4.79
CA HIS A 29 -5.23 10.69 -5.00
C HIS A 29 -5.66 10.14 -6.36
N SER A 30 -4.89 10.44 -7.40
CA SER A 30 -5.18 9.96 -8.76
C SER A 30 -4.79 8.50 -8.95
N TYR A 31 -3.74 8.07 -8.27
CA TYR A 31 -3.19 6.73 -8.39
C TYR A 31 -4.19 5.64 -8.04
N ASP A 32 -4.87 5.80 -6.91
CA ASP A 32 -5.84 4.81 -6.46
C ASP A 32 -7.01 4.67 -7.46
N ALA A 33 -7.56 5.80 -7.90
CA ALA A 33 -8.63 5.82 -8.87
C ALA A 33 -8.22 5.20 -10.20
N LEU A 34 -7.00 5.51 -10.66
CA LEU A 34 -6.48 4.99 -11.92
C LEU A 34 -6.28 3.48 -11.86
N ASN A 35 -5.72 2.98 -10.77
CA ASN A 35 -5.56 1.54 -10.57
C ASN A 35 -6.90 0.81 -10.62
N HIS A 36 -7.89 1.33 -9.94
CA HIS A 36 -9.22 0.72 -9.94
C HIS A 36 -9.84 0.68 -11.33
N ARG A 37 -9.61 1.72 -12.13
CA ARG A 37 -10.14 1.78 -13.50
C ARG A 37 -9.49 0.79 -14.45
N LEU A 38 -8.15 0.67 -14.37
CA LEU A 38 -7.39 -0.08 -15.36
C LEU A 38 -7.29 -1.57 -15.06
N SER A 39 -7.32 -1.95 -13.78
CA SER A 39 -7.02 -3.31 -13.36
C SER A 39 -8.05 -3.88 -12.39
N TRP A 40 -9.22 -3.29 -12.33
CA TRP A 40 -10.22 -3.58 -11.30
C TRP A 40 -10.43 -5.08 -11.04
N ASP A 41 -10.81 -5.83 -12.06
CA ASP A 41 -11.13 -7.24 -11.88
C ASP A 41 -9.88 -8.11 -11.75
N ILE A 42 -8.86 -7.80 -12.53
CA ILE A 42 -7.61 -8.55 -12.55
C ILE A 42 -6.89 -8.42 -11.21
N ASP A 43 -6.77 -7.20 -10.70
CA ASP A 43 -6.10 -6.95 -9.43
C ASP A 43 -6.80 -7.61 -8.26
N LYS A 44 -8.12 -7.55 -8.22
CA LYS A 44 -8.89 -8.20 -7.16
C LYS A 44 -8.71 -9.72 -7.16
N CYS A 45 -8.76 -10.32 -8.33
CA CYS A 45 -8.58 -11.75 -8.49
C CYS A 45 -7.19 -12.19 -8.03
N TRP A 46 -6.17 -11.46 -8.46
CA TRP A 46 -4.79 -11.73 -8.10
C TRP A 46 -4.54 -11.60 -6.62
N ARG A 47 -5.03 -10.54 -6.02
CA ARG A 47 -4.88 -10.29 -4.59
C ARG A 47 -5.53 -11.40 -3.78
N ARG A 48 -6.75 -11.77 -4.12
CA ARG A 48 -7.47 -12.84 -3.43
C ARG A 48 -6.74 -14.17 -3.54
N LYS A 49 -6.24 -14.48 -4.71
CA LYS A 49 -5.50 -15.71 -4.96
C LYS A 49 -4.20 -15.75 -4.14
N ALA A 50 -3.45 -14.66 -4.14
CA ALA A 50 -2.21 -14.55 -3.38
C ALA A 50 -2.48 -14.68 -1.87
N ILE A 51 -3.47 -13.99 -1.35
CA ILE A 51 -3.80 -14.00 0.07
C ILE A 51 -4.33 -15.37 0.49
N SER A 52 -5.13 -16.01 -0.35
CA SER A 52 -5.70 -17.31 -0.03
C SER A 52 -4.63 -18.38 0.23
N GLN A 53 -3.46 -18.24 -0.35
CA GLN A 53 -2.34 -19.14 -0.10
C GLN A 53 -1.80 -19.04 1.32
N LEU A 54 -2.07 -17.95 2.01
CA LEU A 54 -1.64 -17.75 3.39
C LEU A 54 -2.64 -18.27 4.43
N LYS A 55 -3.86 -18.61 4.02
CA LYS A 55 -4.90 -19.08 4.93
C LYS A 55 -4.47 -20.29 5.76
N PRO A 56 -3.81 -21.32 5.19
CA PRO A 56 -3.38 -22.47 5.96
C PRO A 56 -2.41 -22.14 7.10
N TYR A 57 -1.70 -21.03 6.98
CA TYR A 57 -0.71 -20.60 7.97
C TYR A 57 -1.33 -19.78 9.11
N ALA A 58 -2.54 -19.30 8.94
CA ALA A 58 -3.27 -18.51 9.92
C ALA A 58 -2.41 -17.42 10.58
N PRO A 59 -1.83 -16.49 9.78
CA PRO A 59 -0.92 -15.50 10.33
C PRO A 59 -1.61 -14.58 11.34
N GLY A 60 -1.02 -14.45 12.52
CA GLY A 60 -1.54 -13.56 13.56
C GLY A 60 -1.09 -12.12 13.40
N THR A 61 0.12 -11.92 12.87
CA THR A 61 0.69 -10.60 12.61
C THR A 61 1.20 -10.54 11.19
N ILE A 62 0.90 -9.47 10.47
CA ILE A 62 1.27 -9.30 9.07
C ILE A 62 1.97 -7.95 8.90
N LEU A 63 3.05 -7.94 8.14
CA LEU A 63 3.73 -6.72 7.69
C LEU A 63 3.57 -6.61 6.18
N ASP A 64 2.97 -5.53 5.71
CA ASP A 64 2.81 -5.24 4.30
C ASP A 64 3.79 -4.12 3.90
N VAL A 65 4.83 -4.49 3.19
CA VAL A 65 5.87 -3.55 2.73
C VAL A 65 5.46 -2.96 1.40
N ALA A 66 5.62 -1.64 1.27
CA ALA A 66 5.16 -0.87 0.11
C ALA A 66 3.63 -0.99 -0.05
N THR A 67 2.94 -0.71 1.02
CA THR A 67 1.49 -0.92 1.12
C THR A 67 0.67 0.00 0.21
N GLY A 68 1.23 1.12 -0.25
CA GLY A 68 0.53 2.08 -1.10
C GLY A 68 -0.71 2.64 -0.41
N THR A 69 -1.84 2.57 -1.09
CA THR A 69 -3.13 3.02 -0.54
C THR A 69 -3.83 1.93 0.27
N GLY A 70 -3.17 0.83 0.53
CA GLY A 70 -3.62 -0.17 1.48
C GLY A 70 -4.61 -1.20 0.97
N ASP A 71 -4.83 -1.31 -0.33
CA ASP A 71 -5.81 -2.26 -0.87
C ASP A 71 -5.48 -3.70 -0.52
N PHE A 72 -4.20 -4.08 -0.66
CA PHE A 72 -3.76 -5.42 -0.32
C PHE A 72 -3.85 -5.68 1.19
N ALA A 73 -3.46 -4.69 1.99
CA ALA A 73 -3.52 -4.77 3.45
C ALA A 73 -4.97 -4.94 3.93
N ILE A 74 -5.88 -4.15 3.39
CA ILE A 74 -7.30 -4.21 3.76
C ILE A 74 -7.89 -5.57 3.40
N LEU A 75 -7.62 -6.06 2.20
CA LEU A 75 -8.12 -7.35 1.78
C LEU A 75 -7.52 -8.49 2.62
N SER A 76 -6.22 -8.40 2.95
CA SER A 76 -5.56 -9.36 3.82
C SER A 76 -6.20 -9.41 5.19
N ALA A 77 -6.50 -8.26 5.77
CA ALA A 77 -7.17 -8.20 7.06
C ALA A 77 -8.55 -8.87 7.03
N LYS A 78 -9.29 -8.67 5.95
CA LYS A 78 -10.61 -9.28 5.79
C LYS A 78 -10.55 -10.79 5.58
N MET A 79 -9.59 -11.26 4.80
CA MET A 79 -9.51 -12.68 4.43
C MET A 79 -8.82 -13.53 5.48
N LEU A 80 -7.81 -12.98 6.14
CA LEU A 80 -6.97 -13.74 7.08
C LEU A 80 -7.31 -13.47 8.54
N ASN A 81 -8.00 -12.39 8.81
CA ASN A 81 -8.42 -12.00 10.15
C ASN A 81 -7.27 -11.99 11.18
N PRO A 82 -6.14 -11.32 10.88
CA PRO A 82 -5.01 -11.29 11.81
C PRO A 82 -5.32 -10.42 13.03
N SER A 83 -4.55 -10.63 14.09
CA SER A 83 -4.63 -9.75 15.27
C SER A 83 -4.11 -8.35 14.96
N LYS A 84 -3.09 -8.27 14.10
CA LYS A 84 -2.44 -7.01 13.78
C LYS A 84 -1.87 -7.06 12.37
N LEU A 85 -2.07 -5.98 11.64
CA LEU A 85 -1.44 -5.79 10.32
C LEU A 85 -0.82 -4.39 10.28
N VAL A 86 0.44 -4.32 9.88
CA VAL A 86 1.16 -3.05 9.73
C VAL A 86 1.52 -2.88 8.26
N GLY A 87 1.07 -1.78 7.66
CA GLY A 87 1.47 -1.39 6.33
C GLY A 87 2.49 -0.26 6.39
N ILE A 88 3.55 -0.37 5.60
CA ILE A 88 4.57 0.66 5.53
C ILE A 88 4.78 1.09 4.09
N ASP A 89 5.07 2.37 3.90
CA ASP A 89 5.33 2.94 2.58
C ASP A 89 6.15 4.22 2.71
N LEU A 90 6.81 4.60 1.64
CA LEU A 90 7.52 5.87 1.59
C LEU A 90 6.58 7.06 1.44
N SER A 91 5.41 6.85 0.86
CA SER A 91 4.44 7.92 0.61
C SER A 91 3.45 8.05 1.76
N GLU A 92 3.56 9.09 2.54
CA GLU A 92 2.59 9.41 3.59
C GLU A 92 1.21 9.72 2.99
N GLY A 93 1.19 10.36 1.82
CA GLY A 93 -0.07 10.64 1.13
C GLY A 93 -0.86 9.39 0.78
N MET A 94 -0.17 8.35 0.30
CA MET A 94 -0.82 7.07 0.02
C MET A 94 -1.29 6.38 1.30
N MET A 95 -0.47 6.39 2.34
CA MET A 95 -0.84 5.78 3.62
C MET A 95 -2.04 6.47 4.25
N GLU A 96 -2.15 7.78 4.09
CA GLU A 96 -3.31 8.52 4.60
C GLU A 96 -4.61 8.06 3.91
N ILE A 97 -4.56 7.82 2.62
CA ILE A 97 -5.69 7.24 1.89
C ILE A 97 -6.02 5.86 2.46
N GLY A 98 -4.99 5.05 2.72
CA GLY A 98 -5.15 3.74 3.32
C GLY A 98 -5.79 3.79 4.70
N ARG A 99 -5.35 4.71 5.54
CA ARG A 99 -5.92 4.91 6.89
C ARG A 99 -7.41 5.23 6.81
N ASN A 100 -7.77 6.11 5.90
CA ASN A 100 -9.16 6.50 5.72
C ASN A 100 -10.02 5.34 5.23
N LYS A 101 -9.52 4.56 4.28
CA LYS A 101 -10.22 3.37 3.77
C LYS A 101 -10.40 2.32 4.87
N ALA A 102 -9.36 2.06 5.64
CA ALA A 102 -9.42 1.11 6.75
C ALA A 102 -10.44 1.55 7.81
N LYS A 103 -10.43 2.82 8.13
CA LYS A 103 -11.38 3.38 9.11
C LYS A 103 -12.82 3.24 8.63
N GLN A 104 -13.08 3.54 7.36
CA GLN A 104 -14.42 3.40 6.77
C GLN A 104 -14.94 1.97 6.83
N GLN A 105 -14.05 1.00 6.85
CA GLN A 105 -14.42 -0.42 6.87
C GLN A 105 -14.29 -1.05 8.26
N GLY A 106 -14.06 -0.23 9.29
CA GLY A 106 -13.96 -0.70 10.66
C GLY A 106 -12.70 -1.51 10.96
N LEU A 107 -11.64 -1.30 10.18
CA LEU A 107 -10.39 -2.06 10.30
C LEU A 107 -9.26 -1.27 10.97
N ASP A 108 -9.53 -0.06 11.42
CA ASP A 108 -8.51 0.80 12.01
C ASP A 108 -7.98 0.29 13.36
N GLY A 109 -8.70 -0.62 14.00
CA GLY A 109 -8.19 -1.31 15.20
C GLY A 109 -7.23 -2.46 14.88
N THR A 110 -7.23 -2.94 13.64
CA THR A 110 -6.38 -4.06 13.21
C THR A 110 -5.21 -3.59 12.37
N ILE A 111 -5.43 -2.61 11.49
CA ILE A 111 -4.43 -2.12 10.54
C ILE A 111 -3.87 -0.79 11.01
N SER A 112 -2.53 -0.70 11.01
CA SER A 112 -1.80 0.56 11.19
C SER A 112 -0.95 0.84 9.96
N PHE A 113 -0.78 2.10 9.64
CA PHE A 113 0.06 2.52 8.53
C PHE A 113 1.17 3.44 9.03
#